data_8dc6f1ee5f3fd7fbeb4bbec2a0ae68b0
#
_entry.id   8dc6f1ee5f3fd7fbeb4bbec2a0ae68b0
#
_cell.length_a   1.000
_cell.length_b   1.000
_cell.length_c   1.000
_cell.angle_alpha   90.00
_cell.angle_beta   90.00
_cell.angle_gamma   90.00
#
_symmetry.space_group_name_H-M   'P 1'
#
loop_
_entity.id
_entity.type
_entity.pdbx_description
1 polymer ?
#
loop_
_entity_poly.entity_id
_entity_poly.type
_entity_poly.pdbx_seq_one_letter_code
_entity_poly.pdbx_strand_id
1 'polypeptide(L)'
;MLKVLYEDDEILVVIKPAGVESQAAKRFAPDMVSEVKKHLVINKSCTPGKEPYVGFTHRREKPVSGVMVYAKTKRAAAALSEQVQSHKMKKIYTAVVHGRPVNMVDNYVDYMVKTPDGNYSQVVDKGITGAKKAELSYEVLKTIDGEAAGMPGKELSLVRVALKTGRHHQIRVQMAHHGTPLYGDMKYGVPVGTAKLDKKENADQGTMKAAGNRNMPGIRTAGNMGSGRESIALCASSLNFFHPVTKKEMTFEIEPVGGAFQLFQV
;
A
#
# COMPACT_ATOMS: atom_id res chain seq x y z
N MET A 1 0.64 18.36 11.35
CA MET A 1 1.16 19.32 10.36
C MET A 1 1.55 18.53 9.11
N LEU A 2 1.17 19.00 7.92
CA LEU A 2 1.49 18.35 6.64
C LEU A 2 3.02 18.41 6.39
N LYS A 3 3.63 17.26 6.11
CA LYS A 3 5.07 17.22 5.78
C LYS A 3 5.24 17.44 4.28
N VAL A 4 5.62 18.67 3.91
CA VAL A 4 5.84 19.09 2.52
C VAL A 4 7.28 18.83 2.13
N LEU A 5 7.50 18.23 0.94
CA LEU A 5 8.80 18.00 0.33
C LEU A 5 9.10 19.02 -0.77
N TYR A 6 8.06 19.49 -1.47
CA TYR A 6 8.16 20.47 -2.54
C TYR A 6 6.81 21.13 -2.78
N GLU A 7 6.81 22.41 -3.10
CA GLU A 7 5.63 23.15 -3.51
C GLU A 7 6.00 24.22 -4.54
N ASP A 8 5.19 24.35 -5.59
CA ASP A 8 5.20 25.47 -6.52
C ASP A 8 3.74 25.82 -6.91
N ASP A 9 3.55 26.57 -8.00
CA ASP A 9 2.20 27.00 -8.43
C ASP A 9 1.37 25.86 -9.02
N GLU A 10 1.98 24.77 -9.45
CA GLU A 10 1.32 23.68 -10.17
C GLU A 10 1.16 22.40 -9.34
N ILE A 11 2.12 22.11 -8.47
CA ILE A 11 2.15 20.85 -7.71
C ILE A 11 2.53 21.07 -6.24
N LEU A 12 2.12 20.09 -5.42
CA LEU A 12 2.54 19.95 -4.03
C LEU A 12 2.95 18.49 -3.80
N VAL A 13 4.19 18.25 -3.36
CA VAL A 13 4.70 16.93 -2.99
C VAL A 13 4.80 16.82 -1.48
N VAL A 14 4.18 15.78 -0.92
CA VAL A 14 4.05 15.59 0.52
C VAL A 14 4.34 14.16 0.95
N ILE A 15 4.58 13.97 2.23
CA ILE A 15 4.59 12.65 2.85
C ILE A 15 3.22 12.37 3.46
N LYS A 16 2.54 11.34 2.95
CA LYS A 16 1.33 10.81 3.56
C LYS A 16 1.71 9.91 4.74
N PRO A 17 1.22 10.16 5.96
CA PRO A 17 1.42 9.24 7.07
C PRO A 17 0.59 7.96 6.89
N ALA A 18 1.01 6.87 7.54
CA ALA A 18 0.19 5.67 7.69
C ALA A 18 -1.10 6.00 8.48
N GLY A 19 -2.19 5.31 8.18
CA GLY A 19 -3.47 5.50 8.88
C GLY A 19 -4.35 6.64 8.36
N VAL A 20 -3.84 7.50 7.46
CA VAL A 20 -4.61 8.58 6.82
C VAL A 20 -5.01 8.17 5.40
N GLU A 21 -6.24 8.43 5.00
CA GLU A 21 -6.72 8.17 3.65
C GLU A 21 -6.16 9.20 2.66
N SER A 22 -5.88 8.78 1.43
CA SER A 22 -5.49 9.71 0.35
C SER A 22 -6.63 10.67 0.00
N GLN A 23 -7.85 10.15 0.04
CA GLN A 23 -9.11 10.88 -0.10
C GLN A 23 -10.18 10.14 0.70
N ALA A 24 -10.89 10.84 1.55
CA ALA A 24 -11.95 10.25 2.37
C ALA A 24 -13.10 9.71 1.51
N ALA A 25 -13.52 8.50 1.81
CA ALA A 25 -14.74 7.92 1.27
C ALA A 25 -16.00 8.42 1.99
N LYS A 26 -15.85 8.91 3.23
CA LYS A 26 -16.94 9.43 4.07
C LYS A 26 -16.74 10.91 4.36
N ARG A 27 -17.81 11.66 4.34
CA ARG A 27 -17.82 13.08 4.75
C ARG A 27 -17.30 13.19 6.19
N PHE A 28 -16.40 14.16 6.45
CA PHE A 28 -15.74 14.43 7.75
C PHE A 28 -14.65 13.43 8.22
N ALA A 29 -14.27 12.42 7.44
CA ALA A 29 -13.09 11.64 7.78
C ALA A 29 -11.81 12.41 7.41
N PRO A 30 -10.78 12.44 8.28
CA PRO A 30 -9.49 13.06 7.96
C PRO A 30 -8.87 12.40 6.72
N ASP A 31 -8.49 13.22 5.75
CA ASP A 31 -7.82 12.75 4.55
C ASP A 31 -6.74 13.73 4.08
N MET A 32 -5.89 13.25 3.18
CA MET A 32 -4.79 14.07 2.66
C MET A 32 -5.28 15.23 1.79
N VAL A 33 -6.39 15.07 1.06
CA VAL A 33 -6.94 16.17 0.23
C VAL A 33 -7.36 17.33 1.11
N SER A 34 -8.05 17.05 2.22
CA SER A 34 -8.48 18.05 3.20
C SER A 34 -7.28 18.74 3.87
N GLU A 35 -6.24 17.96 4.25
CA GLU A 35 -5.01 18.52 4.83
C GLU A 35 -4.24 19.38 3.83
N VAL A 36 -4.17 18.98 2.56
CA VAL A 36 -3.55 19.78 1.49
C VAL A 36 -4.33 21.08 1.25
N LYS A 37 -5.66 21.04 1.16
CA LYS A 37 -6.49 22.23 1.03
C LYS A 37 -6.26 23.22 2.18
N LYS A 38 -6.26 22.71 3.42
CA LYS A 38 -5.99 23.50 4.62
C LYS A 38 -4.60 24.16 4.56
N HIS A 39 -3.56 23.40 4.14
CA HIS A 39 -2.22 23.93 3.96
C HIS A 39 -2.19 25.09 2.95
N LEU A 40 -2.82 24.92 1.78
CA LEU A 40 -2.87 25.96 0.73
C LEU A 40 -3.58 27.24 1.19
N VAL A 41 -4.64 27.13 2.00
CA VAL A 41 -5.32 28.28 2.58
C VAL A 41 -4.45 29.02 3.59
N ILE A 42 -3.83 28.28 4.53
CA ILE A 42 -2.99 28.86 5.58
C ILE A 42 -1.78 29.59 4.98
N ASN A 43 -1.13 29.00 3.99
CA ASN A 43 0.05 29.58 3.36
C ASN A 43 -0.26 30.58 2.24
N LYS A 44 -1.55 30.95 2.08
CA LYS A 44 -1.98 31.88 1.02
C LYS A 44 -1.55 31.43 -0.39
N SER A 45 -1.36 30.14 -0.60
CA SER A 45 -0.99 29.52 -1.89
C SER A 45 -2.23 29.27 -2.77
N CYS A 46 -3.32 30.02 -2.54
CA CYS A 46 -4.54 29.95 -3.33
C CYS A 46 -5.23 31.32 -3.40
N THR A 47 -6.17 31.49 -4.33
CA THR A 47 -6.95 32.73 -4.46
C THR A 47 -7.78 32.98 -3.18
N PRO A 48 -7.67 34.16 -2.55
CA PRO A 48 -8.47 34.46 -1.37
C PRO A 48 -9.97 34.31 -1.61
N GLY A 49 -10.68 33.71 -0.66
CA GLY A 49 -12.13 33.50 -0.74
C GLY A 49 -12.59 32.36 -1.67
N LYS A 50 -11.69 31.67 -2.36
CA LYS A 50 -12.01 30.50 -3.16
C LYS A 50 -11.44 29.23 -2.55
N GLU A 51 -12.21 28.14 -2.63
CA GLU A 51 -11.72 26.82 -2.23
C GLU A 51 -10.57 26.39 -3.17
N PRO A 52 -9.40 26.00 -2.63
CA PRO A 52 -8.27 25.61 -3.45
C PRO A 52 -8.58 24.30 -4.21
N TYR A 53 -8.20 24.28 -5.48
CA TYR A 53 -8.24 23.05 -6.25
C TYR A 53 -7.12 22.11 -5.80
N VAL A 54 -7.45 20.85 -5.57
CA VAL A 54 -6.51 19.77 -5.25
C VAL A 54 -6.87 18.54 -6.08
N GLY A 55 -6.07 18.30 -7.12
CA GLY A 55 -6.15 17.10 -7.96
C GLY A 55 -5.20 16.02 -7.45
N PHE A 56 -5.70 14.79 -7.32
CA PHE A 56 -4.85 13.63 -7.04
C PHE A 56 -4.93 12.66 -8.21
N THR A 57 -3.81 12.06 -8.56
CA THR A 57 -3.67 11.20 -9.75
C THR A 57 -3.41 9.74 -9.41
N HIS A 58 -3.04 9.47 -8.16
CA HIS A 58 -2.80 8.12 -7.66
C HIS A 58 -3.24 8.01 -6.21
N ARG A 59 -3.91 6.91 -5.90
CA ARG A 59 -4.36 6.59 -4.54
C ARG A 59 -3.30 5.73 -3.85
N ARG A 60 -3.16 5.94 -2.53
CA ARG A 60 -2.49 5.02 -1.63
C ARG A 60 -3.49 4.49 -0.64
N GLU A 61 -3.31 3.25 -0.26
CA GLU A 61 -4.13 2.64 0.78
C GLU A 61 -3.93 3.39 2.11
N LYS A 62 -4.96 3.39 2.94
CA LYS A 62 -4.95 4.04 4.25
C LYS A 62 -3.73 3.65 5.10
N PRO A 63 -3.36 2.35 5.25
CA PRO A 63 -2.24 1.95 6.09
C PRO A 63 -0.86 2.24 5.50
N VAL A 64 -0.77 2.57 4.20
CA VAL A 64 0.52 2.77 3.50
C VAL A 64 0.97 4.21 3.63
N SER A 65 2.18 4.43 4.11
CA SER A 65 2.84 5.75 4.15
C SER A 65 3.61 6.06 2.86
N GLY A 66 4.11 7.28 2.74
CA GLY A 66 5.10 7.63 1.72
C GLY A 66 4.78 8.84 0.85
N VAL A 67 5.62 9.07 -0.14
CA VAL A 67 5.59 10.26 -1.00
C VAL A 67 4.35 10.26 -1.89
N MET A 68 3.65 11.39 -1.94
CA MET A 68 2.53 11.64 -2.85
C MET A 68 2.67 13.02 -3.51
N VAL A 69 2.21 13.12 -4.76
CA VAL A 69 2.09 14.40 -5.48
C VAL A 69 0.61 14.76 -5.68
N TYR A 70 0.29 16.01 -5.41
CA TYR A 70 -1.01 16.63 -5.67
C TYR A 70 -0.85 17.75 -6.70
N ALA A 71 -1.82 17.86 -7.60
CA ALA A 71 -1.89 18.97 -8.54
C ALA A 71 -2.66 20.15 -7.92
N LYS A 72 -2.14 21.36 -8.04
CA LYS A 72 -2.78 22.60 -7.63
C LYS A 72 -3.65 23.21 -8.74
N THR A 73 -3.50 22.70 -9.97
CA THR A 73 -4.28 23.13 -11.15
C THR A 73 -4.86 21.95 -11.93
N LYS A 74 -5.96 22.17 -12.66
CA LYS A 74 -6.58 21.15 -13.51
C LYS A 74 -5.62 20.67 -14.60
N ARG A 75 -4.83 21.59 -15.18
CA ARG A 75 -3.83 21.30 -16.19
C ARG A 75 -2.74 20.35 -15.65
N ALA A 76 -2.22 20.65 -14.47
CA ALA A 76 -1.25 19.80 -13.81
C ALA A 76 -1.82 18.41 -13.49
N ALA A 77 -3.08 18.34 -13.04
CA ALA A 77 -3.75 17.06 -12.77
C ALA A 77 -3.88 16.20 -14.02
N ALA A 78 -4.26 16.79 -15.16
CA ALA A 78 -4.35 16.07 -16.43
C ALA A 78 -2.98 15.52 -16.87
N ALA A 79 -1.93 16.35 -16.82
CA ALA A 79 -0.57 15.95 -17.20
C ALA A 79 0.02 14.86 -16.28
N LEU A 80 -0.22 14.92 -14.97
CA LEU A 80 0.20 13.87 -14.04
C LEU A 80 -0.61 12.58 -14.27
N SER A 81 -1.90 12.68 -14.57
CA SER A 81 -2.74 11.51 -14.87
C SER A 81 -2.27 10.80 -16.14
N GLU A 82 -1.88 11.53 -17.17
CA GLU A 82 -1.27 10.99 -18.39
C GLU A 82 0.03 10.22 -18.07
N GLN A 83 0.88 10.75 -17.21
CA GLN A 83 2.11 10.06 -16.80
C GLN A 83 1.84 8.76 -16.03
N VAL A 84 0.78 8.71 -15.22
CA VAL A 84 0.36 7.47 -14.55
C VAL A 84 -0.14 6.45 -15.56
N GLN A 85 -0.98 6.87 -16.54
CA GLN A 85 -1.54 5.98 -17.56
C GLN A 85 -0.48 5.45 -18.52
N SER A 86 0.49 6.30 -18.90
CA SER A 86 1.61 5.95 -19.79
C SER A 86 2.79 5.29 -19.09
N HIS A 87 2.66 4.95 -17.79
CA HIS A 87 3.72 4.35 -16.96
C HIS A 87 5.03 5.15 -16.87
N LYS A 88 4.99 6.45 -17.18
CA LYS A 88 6.13 7.36 -17.03
C LYS A 88 6.41 7.72 -15.57
N MET A 89 5.38 7.70 -14.72
CA MET A 89 5.55 7.92 -13.28
C MET A 89 6.06 6.64 -12.62
N LYS A 90 7.31 6.66 -12.16
CA LYS A 90 7.94 5.52 -11.47
C LYS A 90 7.64 5.59 -9.97
N LYS A 91 7.33 4.45 -9.37
CA LYS A 91 6.98 4.31 -7.96
C LYS A 91 7.78 3.19 -7.34
N ILE A 92 8.58 3.53 -6.35
CA ILE A 92 9.37 2.57 -5.57
C ILE A 92 8.82 2.54 -4.15
N TYR A 93 8.72 1.34 -3.64
CA TYR A 93 8.28 1.08 -2.27
C TYR A 93 9.40 0.36 -1.51
N THR A 94 9.46 0.59 -0.23
CA THR A 94 10.23 -0.22 0.70
C THR A 94 9.23 -0.95 1.59
N ALA A 95 9.43 -2.25 1.78
CA ALA A 95 8.58 -3.08 2.60
C ALA A 95 9.40 -4.00 3.50
N VAL A 96 8.83 -4.38 4.64
CA VAL A 96 9.31 -5.51 5.44
C VAL A 96 8.38 -6.68 5.18
N VAL A 97 8.94 -7.83 4.86
CA VAL A 97 8.21 -9.06 4.59
C VAL A 97 8.63 -10.16 5.57
N HIS A 98 7.72 -11.10 5.83
CA HIS A 98 8.02 -12.32 6.57
C HIS A 98 8.80 -13.29 5.70
N GLY A 99 9.84 -13.87 6.25
CA GLY A 99 10.70 -14.81 5.55
C GLY A 99 11.69 -14.12 4.60
N ARG A 100 12.37 -14.94 3.82
CA ARG A 100 13.31 -14.52 2.80
C ARG A 100 12.77 -14.89 1.43
N PRO A 101 12.61 -13.92 0.49
CA PRO A 101 12.30 -14.24 -0.89
C PRO A 101 13.32 -15.22 -1.49
N VAL A 102 12.88 -16.12 -2.37
CA VAL A 102 13.74 -17.17 -2.96
C VAL A 102 14.95 -16.57 -3.68
N ASN A 103 14.73 -15.50 -4.43
CA ASN A 103 15.79 -14.79 -5.14
C ASN A 103 16.07 -13.44 -4.49
N MET A 104 17.32 -12.98 -4.52
CA MET A 104 17.68 -11.66 -4.01
C MET A 104 17.10 -10.53 -4.88
N VAL A 105 16.94 -10.79 -6.17
CA VAL A 105 16.31 -9.90 -7.16
C VAL A 105 15.44 -10.74 -8.07
N ASP A 106 14.17 -10.31 -8.28
CA ASP A 106 13.27 -11.03 -9.18
C ASP A 106 12.14 -10.12 -9.69
N ASN A 107 11.34 -10.67 -10.62
CA ASN A 107 10.15 -10.04 -11.16
C ASN A 107 8.94 -10.95 -10.96
N TYR A 108 7.90 -10.43 -10.32
CA TYR A 108 6.63 -11.13 -10.22
C TYR A 108 5.69 -10.67 -11.35
N VAL A 109 5.18 -11.63 -12.11
CA VAL A 109 4.23 -11.42 -13.19
C VAL A 109 3.03 -12.33 -12.95
N ASP A 110 1.96 -11.78 -12.43
CA ASP A 110 0.74 -12.49 -12.08
C ASP A 110 -0.46 -11.87 -12.78
N TYR A 111 -1.60 -12.54 -12.71
CA TYR A 111 -2.89 -11.98 -13.08
C TYR A 111 -3.74 -11.85 -11.82
N MET A 112 -4.37 -10.69 -11.66
CA MET A 112 -5.11 -10.36 -10.45
C MET A 112 -6.54 -9.94 -10.77
N VAL A 113 -7.46 -10.34 -9.91
CA VAL A 113 -8.87 -9.93 -9.92
C VAL A 113 -9.25 -9.37 -8.55
N LYS A 114 -10.15 -8.38 -8.53
CA LYS A 114 -10.82 -7.98 -7.29
C LYS A 114 -11.96 -8.96 -7.01
N THR A 115 -12.16 -9.28 -5.73
CA THR A 115 -13.34 -10.03 -5.30
C THR A 115 -14.63 -9.23 -5.57
N PRO A 116 -15.80 -9.88 -5.73
CA PRO A 116 -17.06 -9.21 -6.03
C PRO A 116 -17.45 -8.13 -5.01
N ASP A 117 -17.14 -8.31 -3.73
CA ASP A 117 -17.32 -7.31 -2.67
C ASP A 117 -16.33 -6.13 -2.80
N GLY A 118 -15.37 -6.23 -3.72
CA GLY A 118 -14.36 -5.20 -3.99
C GLY A 118 -13.36 -4.95 -2.87
N ASN A 119 -13.38 -5.78 -1.81
CA ASN A 119 -12.57 -5.56 -0.62
C ASN A 119 -11.23 -6.30 -0.65
N TYR A 120 -11.15 -7.42 -1.36
CA TYR A 120 -9.94 -8.22 -1.55
C TYR A 120 -9.49 -8.20 -3.02
N SER A 121 -8.27 -8.64 -3.24
CA SER A 121 -7.74 -9.02 -4.55
C SER A 121 -7.02 -10.34 -4.39
N GLN A 122 -6.96 -11.10 -5.46
CA GLN A 122 -6.28 -12.40 -5.46
C GLN A 122 -5.58 -12.63 -6.79
N VAL A 123 -4.54 -13.45 -6.77
CA VAL A 123 -3.91 -13.98 -7.97
C VAL A 123 -4.80 -15.08 -8.54
N VAL A 124 -4.97 -15.07 -9.84
CA VAL A 124 -5.80 -16.01 -10.60
C VAL A 124 -5.11 -16.37 -11.91
N ASP A 125 -5.60 -17.38 -12.59
CA ASP A 125 -5.13 -17.73 -13.93
C ASP A 125 -5.50 -16.65 -14.96
N LYS A 126 -4.65 -16.49 -15.97
CA LYS A 126 -4.81 -15.51 -17.05
C LYS A 126 -6.18 -15.56 -17.73
N GLY A 127 -6.78 -16.75 -17.83
CA GLY A 127 -8.08 -16.97 -18.51
C GLY A 127 -9.31 -16.53 -17.72
N ILE A 128 -9.16 -16.16 -16.44
CA ILE A 128 -10.28 -15.75 -15.59
C ILE A 128 -10.83 -14.39 -16.03
N THR A 129 -12.14 -14.28 -16.17
CA THR A 129 -12.82 -13.04 -16.56
C THR A 129 -12.50 -11.90 -15.59
N GLY A 130 -12.06 -10.76 -16.13
CA GLY A 130 -11.67 -9.60 -15.32
C GLY A 130 -10.26 -9.65 -14.76
N ALA A 131 -9.50 -10.73 -15.01
CA ALA A 131 -8.10 -10.83 -14.61
C ALA A 131 -7.26 -9.77 -15.34
N LYS A 132 -6.42 -9.07 -14.59
CA LYS A 132 -5.53 -8.02 -15.11
C LYS A 132 -4.09 -8.34 -14.77
N LYS A 133 -3.20 -8.21 -15.75
CA LYS A 133 -1.76 -8.40 -15.54
C LYS A 133 -1.27 -7.46 -14.43
N ALA A 134 -0.52 -8.01 -13.48
CA ALA A 134 0.14 -7.32 -12.38
C ALA A 134 1.63 -7.64 -12.46
N GLU A 135 2.47 -6.61 -12.50
CA GLU A 135 3.92 -6.75 -12.69
C GLU A 135 4.67 -5.82 -11.74
N LEU A 136 5.58 -6.39 -10.97
CA LEU A 136 6.53 -5.68 -10.12
C LEU A 136 7.91 -6.34 -10.22
N SER A 137 8.95 -5.59 -9.89
CA SER A 137 10.27 -6.14 -9.57
C SER A 137 10.60 -5.86 -8.13
N TYR A 138 11.41 -6.71 -7.52
CA TYR A 138 11.91 -6.48 -6.18
C TYR A 138 13.40 -6.80 -6.06
N GLU A 139 14.01 -6.23 -5.02
CA GLU A 139 15.37 -6.46 -4.56
C GLU A 139 15.34 -6.60 -3.04
N VAL A 140 15.96 -7.67 -2.52
CA VAL A 140 16.17 -7.87 -1.07
C VAL A 140 17.36 -7.02 -0.64
N LEU A 141 17.12 -6.03 0.21
CA LEU A 141 18.16 -5.12 0.70
C LEU A 141 18.91 -5.70 1.90
N LYS A 142 18.18 -6.35 2.81
CA LYS A 142 18.73 -6.93 4.04
C LYS A 142 17.78 -8.01 4.57
N THR A 143 18.32 -9.08 5.11
CA THR A 143 17.57 -10.09 5.88
C THR A 143 18.13 -10.15 7.30
N ILE A 144 17.26 -10.27 8.28
CA ILE A 144 17.60 -10.38 9.70
C ILE A 144 16.84 -11.54 10.33
N ASP A 145 17.35 -12.05 11.45
CA ASP A 145 16.59 -12.91 12.33
C ASP A 145 15.42 -12.13 12.96
N GLY A 146 14.28 -12.78 13.07
CA GLY A 146 13.08 -12.19 13.65
C GLY A 146 13.07 -12.10 15.18
N GLU A 147 14.14 -12.44 15.87
CA GLU A 147 14.22 -12.40 17.33
C GLU A 147 13.87 -11.01 17.89
N ALA A 148 14.43 -9.97 17.31
CA ALA A 148 14.16 -8.57 17.68
C ALA A 148 12.68 -8.16 17.49
N ALA A 149 11.95 -8.89 16.65
CA ALA A 149 10.52 -8.72 16.44
C ALA A 149 9.66 -9.70 17.26
N GLY A 150 10.27 -10.44 18.20
CA GLY A 150 9.56 -11.45 19.01
C GLY A 150 9.15 -12.69 18.20
N MET A 151 9.84 -12.99 17.12
CA MET A 151 9.57 -14.13 16.24
C MET A 151 10.82 -15.01 16.08
N PRO A 152 11.27 -15.66 17.15
CA PRO A 152 12.48 -16.50 17.13
C PRO A 152 12.34 -17.62 16.09
N GLY A 153 13.43 -17.89 15.36
CA GLY A 153 13.49 -18.91 14.31
C GLY A 153 12.74 -18.54 13.03
N LYS A 154 12.33 -17.27 12.86
CA LYS A 154 11.76 -16.73 11.62
C LYS A 154 12.63 -15.60 11.10
N GLU A 155 12.71 -15.45 9.80
CA GLU A 155 13.42 -14.35 9.15
C GLU A 155 12.47 -13.21 8.80
N LEU A 156 13.03 -12.01 8.74
CA LEU A 156 12.40 -10.82 8.16
C LEU A 156 13.32 -10.26 7.09
N SER A 157 12.74 -9.83 5.98
CA SER A 157 13.51 -9.19 4.90
C SER A 157 13.00 -7.79 4.61
N LEU A 158 13.93 -6.85 4.49
CA LEU A 158 13.70 -5.52 3.94
C LEU A 158 13.83 -5.62 2.42
N VAL A 159 12.78 -5.25 1.71
CA VAL A 159 12.74 -5.34 0.25
C VAL A 159 12.41 -3.99 -0.38
N ARG A 160 13.09 -3.67 -1.49
CA ARG A 160 12.73 -2.57 -2.38
C ARG A 160 11.86 -3.12 -3.50
N VAL A 161 10.73 -2.51 -3.76
CA VAL A 161 9.76 -2.97 -4.77
C VAL A 161 9.51 -1.86 -5.78
N ALA A 162 9.75 -2.11 -7.06
CA ALA A 162 9.40 -1.21 -8.15
C ALA A 162 8.13 -1.71 -8.88
N LEU A 163 7.08 -0.88 -8.88
CA LEU A 163 5.83 -1.21 -9.53
C LEU A 163 5.85 -0.83 -11.01
N LYS A 164 5.63 -1.80 -11.89
CA LYS A 164 5.34 -1.58 -13.32
C LYS A 164 3.84 -1.38 -13.58
N THR A 165 2.99 -2.00 -12.78
CA THR A 165 1.53 -1.83 -12.80
C THR A 165 1.02 -1.38 -11.43
N GLY A 166 -0.21 -0.86 -11.35
CA GLY A 166 -0.80 -0.38 -10.10
C GLY A 166 -2.16 -1.02 -9.84
N ARG A 167 -2.22 -2.33 -9.59
CA ARG A 167 -3.47 -3.03 -9.26
C ARG A 167 -3.83 -2.79 -7.79
N HIS A 168 -5.10 -3.01 -7.47
CA HIS A 168 -5.59 -2.90 -6.09
C HIS A 168 -4.84 -3.89 -5.18
N HIS A 169 -4.21 -3.40 -4.11
CA HIS A 169 -3.39 -4.15 -3.14
C HIS A 169 -2.23 -4.96 -3.77
N GLN A 170 -1.69 -4.52 -4.91
CA GLN A 170 -0.81 -5.35 -5.73
C GLN A 170 0.39 -5.92 -4.97
N ILE A 171 1.20 -5.09 -4.32
CA ILE A 171 2.40 -5.54 -3.58
C ILE A 171 2.00 -6.53 -2.49
N ARG A 172 0.95 -6.23 -1.74
CA ARG A 172 0.46 -7.05 -0.64
C ARG A 172 0.07 -8.46 -1.12
N VAL A 173 -0.70 -8.51 -2.22
CA VAL A 173 -1.20 -9.78 -2.79
C VAL A 173 -0.07 -10.58 -3.42
N GLN A 174 0.79 -9.96 -4.24
CA GLN A 174 1.86 -10.68 -4.92
C GLN A 174 2.91 -11.20 -3.92
N MET A 175 3.36 -10.39 -2.96
CA MET A 175 4.30 -10.85 -1.94
C MET A 175 3.71 -12.00 -1.09
N ALA A 176 2.44 -11.93 -0.71
CA ALA A 176 1.78 -13.01 0.01
C ALA A 176 1.62 -14.28 -0.84
N HIS A 177 1.25 -14.13 -2.12
CA HIS A 177 1.11 -15.24 -3.06
C HIS A 177 2.43 -16.01 -3.24
N HIS A 178 3.53 -15.28 -3.30
CA HIS A 178 4.88 -15.85 -3.43
C HIS A 178 5.53 -16.23 -2.07
N GLY A 179 4.74 -16.32 -1.00
CA GLY A 179 5.16 -16.91 0.28
C GLY A 179 5.87 -15.96 1.24
N THR A 180 6.01 -14.67 0.89
CA THR A 180 6.65 -13.65 1.73
C THR A 180 5.70 -12.47 2.01
N PRO A 181 4.60 -12.69 2.77
CA PRO A 181 3.62 -11.65 3.06
C PRO A 181 4.26 -10.47 3.81
N LEU A 182 3.66 -9.28 3.65
CA LEU A 182 4.14 -8.08 4.33
C LEU A 182 3.95 -8.19 5.85
N TYR A 183 4.94 -7.71 6.60
CA TYR A 183 4.84 -7.56 8.04
C TYR A 183 3.68 -6.62 8.43
N GLY A 184 2.87 -7.04 9.40
CA GLY A 184 1.70 -6.29 9.86
C GLY A 184 0.50 -6.33 8.91
N ASP A 185 0.53 -7.12 7.82
CA ASP A 185 -0.60 -7.25 6.92
C ASP A 185 -1.63 -8.25 7.43
N MET A 186 -2.64 -7.76 8.13
CA MET A 186 -3.74 -8.57 8.67
C MET A 186 -4.70 -9.11 7.60
N LYS A 187 -4.59 -8.64 6.36
CA LYS A 187 -5.50 -9.02 5.27
C LYS A 187 -4.93 -10.16 4.41
N TYR A 188 -3.64 -10.12 4.12
CA TYR A 188 -2.94 -11.08 3.27
C TYR A 188 -1.79 -11.79 4.00
N GLY A 189 -1.57 -11.47 5.26
CA GLY A 189 -0.42 -11.94 6.05
C GLY A 189 -0.50 -13.38 6.55
N VAL A 190 -1.59 -14.10 6.29
CA VAL A 190 -1.68 -15.54 6.59
C VAL A 190 -1.03 -16.28 5.41
N PRO A 191 0.01 -17.12 5.64
CA PRO A 191 0.61 -17.90 4.58
C PRO A 191 -0.46 -18.72 3.83
N VAL A 192 -0.46 -18.62 2.50
CA VAL A 192 -1.29 -19.46 1.64
C VAL A 192 -0.76 -20.89 1.73
N GLY A 193 -1.21 -21.62 2.72
CA GLY A 193 -0.78 -23.01 3.02
C GLY A 193 -1.61 -23.68 4.10
N THR A 194 -2.45 -22.94 4.80
CA THR A 194 -3.35 -23.49 5.84
C THR A 194 -4.83 -23.26 5.61
N ALA A 195 -5.22 -22.57 4.54
CA ALA A 195 -6.60 -22.60 4.08
C ALA A 195 -6.81 -23.92 3.33
N LYS A 196 -7.29 -24.95 4.01
CA LYS A 196 -7.93 -26.10 3.36
C LYS A 196 -8.92 -25.55 2.36
N LEU A 197 -8.70 -25.84 1.08
CA LEU A 197 -9.73 -25.85 0.05
C LEU A 197 -10.77 -26.86 0.51
N ASP A 198 -11.77 -26.41 1.26
CA ASP A 198 -13.00 -27.17 1.39
C ASP A 198 -13.65 -27.18 0.01
N LYS A 199 -13.30 -28.22 -0.76
CA LYS A 199 -14.12 -28.69 -1.87
C LYS A 199 -15.48 -29.00 -1.29
N LYS A 200 -16.44 -28.13 -1.51
CA LYS A 200 -17.85 -28.53 -1.50
C LYS A 200 -18.08 -29.37 -2.75
N GLU A 201 -17.86 -30.65 -2.63
CA GLU A 201 -18.57 -31.64 -3.43
C GLU A 201 -19.97 -31.78 -2.86
N ASN A 202 -20.93 -31.50 -3.72
CA ASN A 202 -22.30 -31.97 -3.82
C ASN A 202 -22.92 -32.75 -2.64
N ALA A 203 -24.05 -32.33 -2.21
CA ALA A 203 -25.34 -33.04 -2.33
C ALA A 203 -26.26 -32.68 -1.20
N ASP A 204 -27.42 -32.26 -1.64
CA ASP A 204 -28.72 -32.70 -1.19
C ASP A 204 -29.28 -32.27 0.18
N GLN A 205 -30.42 -31.70 0.05
CA GLN A 205 -31.60 -31.51 0.89
C GLN A 205 -31.52 -31.88 2.39
N GLY A 206 -31.90 -30.92 3.21
CA GLY A 206 -32.30 -31.20 4.57
C GLY A 206 -32.38 -30.01 5.49
N THR A 207 -33.56 -29.47 5.65
CA THR A 207 -33.95 -28.54 6.73
C THR A 207 -33.33 -28.87 8.10
N MET A 208 -32.82 -27.87 8.85
CA MET A 208 -33.23 -27.59 10.24
C MET A 208 -32.37 -26.48 10.92
N LYS A 209 -33.12 -25.51 11.41
CA LYS A 209 -33.01 -24.72 12.67
C LYS A 209 -31.67 -24.39 13.29
N ALA A 210 -31.61 -23.11 13.66
CA ALA A 210 -30.67 -22.40 14.52
C ALA A 210 -30.26 -23.11 15.81
N ALA A 211 -28.97 -23.00 16.17
CA ALA A 211 -28.53 -22.84 17.56
C ALA A 211 -27.02 -22.50 17.65
N GLY A 212 -26.71 -21.38 18.32
CA GLY A 212 -25.71 -21.39 19.40
C GLY A 212 -24.24 -21.36 19.07
N ASN A 213 -23.71 -20.16 19.05
CA ASN A 213 -22.50 -19.76 19.78
C ASN A 213 -21.55 -20.87 20.25
N ARG A 214 -20.33 -20.97 19.67
CA ARG A 214 -19.17 -21.50 20.38
C ARG A 214 -17.85 -20.87 19.91
N ASN A 215 -17.21 -20.21 20.86
CA ASN A 215 -15.83 -19.76 20.95
C ASN A 215 -14.83 -20.60 20.14
N MET A 216 -14.08 -19.95 19.26
CA MET A 216 -12.78 -20.43 18.84
C MET A 216 -11.70 -19.82 19.77
N PRO A 217 -10.78 -20.61 20.32
CA PRO A 217 -9.72 -20.11 21.18
C PRO A 217 -8.72 -19.30 20.35
N GLY A 218 -8.67 -17.99 20.64
CA GLY A 218 -7.63 -17.12 20.12
C GLY A 218 -6.27 -17.60 20.62
N ILE A 219 -5.32 -17.74 19.73
CA ILE A 219 -3.91 -17.86 20.07
C ILE A 219 -3.51 -16.53 20.73
N ARG A 220 -3.42 -16.55 22.05
CA ARG A 220 -2.84 -15.46 22.82
C ARG A 220 -1.34 -15.51 22.63
N THR A 221 -0.78 -14.65 21.82
CA THR A 221 0.63 -14.29 21.90
C THR A 221 0.78 -13.40 23.14
N ALA A 222 1.37 -13.95 24.20
CA ALA A 222 1.78 -13.19 25.38
C ALA A 222 2.97 -12.32 24.99
N GLY A 223 2.76 -11.02 24.96
CA GLY A 223 3.78 -9.99 24.78
C GLY A 223 3.10 -8.66 24.96
N ASN A 224 3.15 -8.13 26.16
CA ASN A 224 2.63 -6.83 26.57
C ASN A 224 3.39 -5.72 25.83
N MET A 225 2.88 -5.29 24.66
CA MET A 225 3.24 -4.03 24.02
C MET A 225 1.95 -3.27 23.71
N GLY A 226 1.93 -1.98 24.07
CA GLY A 226 0.79 -1.08 24.10
C GLY A 226 -0.16 -1.21 22.91
N SER A 227 -1.40 -0.86 23.10
CA SER A 227 -2.58 -0.96 22.24
C SER A 227 -2.49 -0.18 20.91
N GLY A 228 -1.45 -0.43 20.10
CA GLY A 228 -1.29 0.07 18.74
C GLY A 228 -1.31 -1.10 17.77
N ARG A 229 -2.38 -1.24 16.98
CA ARG A 229 -2.36 -2.14 15.83
C ARG A 229 -1.15 -1.77 14.97
N GLU A 230 -0.20 -2.69 14.85
CA GLU A 230 0.95 -2.49 13.97
C GLU A 230 0.46 -2.20 12.56
N SER A 231 0.91 -1.10 11.99
CA SER A 231 0.59 -0.76 10.61
C SER A 231 1.42 -1.63 9.66
N ILE A 232 0.88 -1.91 8.48
CA ILE A 232 1.60 -2.63 7.43
C ILE A 232 2.95 -1.95 7.18
N ALA A 233 4.03 -2.73 7.20
CA ALA A 233 5.36 -2.25 6.89
C ALA A 233 5.53 -2.08 5.36
N LEU A 234 4.86 -1.08 4.81
CA LEU A 234 4.90 -0.69 3.40
C LEU A 234 4.96 0.83 3.29
N CYS A 235 6.02 1.35 2.69
CA CYS A 235 6.24 2.76 2.48
C CYS A 235 6.53 3.02 1.00
N ALA A 236 5.86 4.00 0.40
CA ALA A 236 6.26 4.52 -0.91
C ALA A 236 7.47 5.43 -0.73
N SER A 237 8.63 4.82 -0.80
CA SER A 237 9.90 5.47 -0.48
C SER A 237 10.42 6.38 -1.59
N SER A 238 10.04 6.15 -2.87
CA SER A 238 10.44 7.03 -3.96
C SER A 238 9.33 7.24 -4.97
N LEU A 239 9.25 8.46 -5.49
CA LEU A 239 8.35 8.88 -6.56
C LEU A 239 9.14 9.70 -7.58
N ASN A 240 9.19 9.21 -8.83
CA ASN A 240 9.81 9.91 -9.95
C ASN A 240 8.74 10.23 -11.01
N PHE A 241 8.72 11.46 -11.47
CA PHE A 241 7.80 11.95 -12.49
C PHE A 241 8.34 13.21 -13.18
N PHE A 242 7.77 13.59 -14.31
CA PHE A 242 8.09 14.85 -14.98
C PHE A 242 7.15 15.95 -14.50
N HIS A 243 7.71 17.10 -14.16
CA HIS A 243 6.92 18.27 -13.77
C HIS A 243 5.90 18.61 -14.86
N PRO A 244 4.62 18.83 -14.50
CA PRO A 244 3.53 18.93 -15.48
C PRO A 244 3.71 20.07 -16.51
N VAL A 245 4.36 21.15 -16.13
CA VAL A 245 4.57 22.34 -16.97
C VAL A 245 5.98 22.37 -17.53
N THR A 246 7.01 22.40 -16.68
CA THR A 246 8.40 22.57 -17.09
C THR A 246 9.00 21.32 -17.75
N LYS A 247 8.36 20.17 -17.62
CA LYS A 247 8.80 18.85 -18.10
C LYS A 247 10.14 18.38 -17.51
N LYS A 248 10.63 19.08 -16.51
CA LYS A 248 11.85 18.67 -15.76
C LYS A 248 11.54 17.37 -15.03
N GLU A 249 12.45 16.42 -15.09
CA GLU A 249 12.38 15.20 -14.29
C GLU A 249 12.61 15.54 -12.81
N MET A 250 11.75 15.00 -11.95
CA MET A 250 11.77 15.21 -10.50
C MET A 250 11.73 13.88 -9.78
N THR A 251 12.59 13.72 -8.80
CA THR A 251 12.64 12.54 -7.94
C THR A 251 12.57 12.97 -6.48
N PHE A 252 11.70 12.33 -5.72
CA PHE A 252 11.56 12.54 -4.29
C PHE A 252 11.72 11.21 -3.58
N GLU A 253 12.64 11.17 -2.62
CA GLU A 253 12.95 9.97 -1.86
C GLU A 253 12.84 10.25 -0.36
N ILE A 254 12.40 9.25 0.36
CA ILE A 254 12.33 9.25 1.82
C ILE A 254 12.80 7.91 2.37
N GLU A 255 13.38 7.93 3.54
CA GLU A 255 13.60 6.71 4.30
C GLU A 255 12.33 6.32 5.06
N PRO A 256 11.92 5.04 5.01
CA PRO A 256 10.84 4.55 5.84
C PRO A 256 11.22 4.65 7.32
N VAL A 257 10.30 5.16 8.14
CA VAL A 257 10.54 5.33 9.57
C VAL A 257 9.45 4.66 10.40
N GLY A 258 9.83 4.17 11.58
CA GLY A 258 8.90 3.59 12.54
C GLY A 258 8.46 2.16 12.23
N GLY A 259 7.74 1.53 13.17
CA GLY A 259 7.27 0.15 13.04
C GLY A 259 8.41 -0.83 12.74
N ALA A 260 8.14 -1.85 11.94
CA ALA A 260 9.12 -2.88 11.59
C ALA A 260 10.36 -2.36 10.83
N PHE A 261 10.32 -1.16 10.24
CA PHE A 261 11.50 -0.59 9.57
C PHE A 261 12.63 -0.29 10.55
N GLN A 262 12.33 0.00 11.84
CA GLN A 262 13.33 0.24 12.87
C GLN A 262 14.22 -0.97 13.13
N LEU A 263 13.73 -2.18 12.88
CA LEU A 263 14.51 -3.42 13.04
C LEU A 263 15.69 -3.51 12.05
N PHE A 264 15.67 -2.71 10.99
CA PHE A 264 16.69 -2.69 9.94
C PHE A 264 17.60 -1.46 9.98
N GLN A 265 17.24 -0.45 10.79
CA GLN A 265 18.08 0.73 11.04
C GLN A 265 19.12 0.35 12.09
N VAL A 266 20.40 0.58 11.77
CA VAL A 266 21.54 0.39 12.68
C VAL A 266 21.86 1.71 13.33
#